data_526366fab59c402809573fec471483e1
#
_entry.id   526366fab59c402809573fec471483e1
#
_cell.length_a   1.000
_cell.length_b   1.000
_cell.length_c   1.000
_cell.angle_alpha   90.00
_cell.angle_beta   90.00
_cell.angle_gamma   90.00
#
_symmetry.space_group_name_H-M   'P 1'
#
loop_
_entity.id
_entity.type
_entity.pdbx_description
1 polymer ?
#
loop_
_entity_poly.entity_id
_entity_poly.type
_entity_poly.pdbx_seq_one_letter_code
_entity_poly.pdbx_strand_id
1 'polypeptide(L)'
;MLSVSDIFQVQRDLYSAEKALIVHSSAFEKDGLGFVCGGISTAGKSTLCFKLQKIFNPINDDRNLLEFTDDGLIIKSFWDQNTFNLTKKYLVNQDITAKLRAFLFVAKEFEKATYLEKLTDKALIWKKLLINALPPAEGENQLFGHYFSMLEKLLSQTEFFIIHHNLKDSPEFVAERLMKIG
;
A
#
# COMPACT_ATOMS: atom_id res chain seq x y z
N MET A 1 10.65 -13.78 -17.32
CA MET A 1 10.03 -14.26 -16.07
C MET A 1 11.03 -14.01 -14.97
N LEU A 2 10.72 -13.12 -14.00
CA LEU A 2 11.62 -12.92 -12.87
C LEU A 2 11.56 -14.17 -11.99
N SER A 3 12.71 -14.77 -11.73
CA SER A 3 12.84 -15.86 -10.75
C SER A 3 12.71 -15.31 -9.32
N VAL A 4 12.58 -16.17 -8.32
CA VAL A 4 12.61 -15.75 -6.92
C VAL A 4 13.91 -15.03 -6.59
N SER A 5 15.04 -15.46 -7.17
CA SER A 5 16.34 -14.80 -7.04
C SER A 5 16.34 -13.39 -7.62
N ASP A 6 15.64 -13.16 -8.73
CA ASP A 6 15.54 -11.84 -9.35
C ASP A 6 14.78 -10.85 -8.48
N ILE A 7 13.72 -11.33 -7.79
CA ILE A 7 12.94 -10.51 -6.84
C ILE A 7 13.80 -10.06 -5.67
N PHE A 8 14.60 -10.96 -5.10
CA PHE A 8 15.54 -10.60 -4.02
C PHE A 8 16.62 -9.64 -4.50
N GLN A 9 17.10 -9.79 -5.73
CA GLN A 9 18.07 -8.85 -6.29
C GLN A 9 17.45 -7.46 -6.46
N VAL A 10 16.25 -7.37 -7.01
CA VAL A 10 15.51 -6.09 -7.14
C VAL A 10 15.28 -5.45 -5.77
N GLN A 11 14.87 -6.22 -4.77
CA GLN A 11 14.71 -5.72 -3.41
C GLN A 11 16.03 -5.18 -2.84
N ARG A 12 17.13 -5.92 -3.03
CA ARG A 12 18.46 -5.50 -2.60
C ARG A 12 18.86 -4.16 -3.21
N ASP A 13 18.69 -4.02 -4.53
CA ASP A 13 19.05 -2.80 -5.25
C ASP A 13 18.22 -1.60 -4.79
N LEU A 14 16.91 -1.79 -4.61
CA LEU A 14 16.01 -0.74 -4.11
C LEU A 14 16.36 -0.32 -2.69
N TYR A 15 16.66 -1.28 -1.81
CA TYR A 15 16.92 -0.99 -0.40
C TYR A 15 18.32 -0.42 -0.19
N SER A 16 19.34 -0.91 -0.90
CA SER A 16 20.69 -0.34 -0.84
C SER A 16 20.74 1.12 -1.27
N ALA A 17 19.91 1.48 -2.24
CA ALA A 17 19.80 2.86 -2.73
C ALA A 17 18.78 3.72 -1.96
N GLU A 18 18.11 3.17 -0.94
CA GLU A 18 16.98 3.80 -0.23
C GLU A 18 15.91 4.37 -1.18
N LYS A 19 15.71 3.71 -2.31
CA LYS A 19 14.89 4.22 -3.40
C LYS A 19 13.40 3.96 -3.20
N ALA A 20 13.04 2.76 -2.75
CA ALA A 20 11.65 2.39 -2.58
C ALA A 20 11.46 1.28 -1.55
N LEU A 21 10.33 1.32 -0.83
CA LEU A 21 9.83 0.22 -0.01
C LEU A 21 8.88 -0.66 -0.81
N ILE A 22 8.99 -1.98 -0.65
CA ILE A 22 7.99 -2.93 -1.13
C ILE A 22 6.99 -3.14 0.00
N VAL A 23 5.70 -2.95 -0.28
CA VAL A 23 4.63 -3.13 0.71
C VAL A 23 3.59 -4.14 0.24
N HIS A 24 3.20 -5.05 1.12
CA HIS A 24 2.06 -5.95 0.91
C HIS A 24 0.77 -5.16 1.16
N SER A 25 0.15 -4.73 0.08
CA SER A 25 -0.98 -3.79 0.13
C SER A 25 -1.81 -3.87 -1.15
N SER A 26 -3.07 -3.48 -1.06
CA SER A 26 -3.79 -3.04 -2.25
C SER A 26 -3.58 -1.54 -2.44
N ALA A 27 -3.51 -1.09 -3.69
CA ALA A 27 -3.41 0.33 -3.99
C ALA A 27 -4.31 0.73 -5.15
N PHE A 28 -4.82 1.94 -5.09
CA PHE A 28 -5.66 2.54 -6.11
C PHE A 28 -5.43 4.06 -6.16
N GLU A 29 -5.76 4.66 -7.29
CA GLU A 29 -5.61 6.08 -7.50
C GLU A 29 -6.87 6.72 -8.08
N LYS A 30 -6.99 8.02 -7.89
CA LYS A 30 -7.94 8.89 -8.57
C LYS A 30 -7.34 10.27 -8.74
N ASP A 31 -7.40 10.79 -9.96
CA ASP A 31 -6.91 12.14 -10.31
C ASP A 31 -5.45 12.38 -9.89
N GLY A 32 -4.59 11.33 -10.03
CA GLY A 32 -3.17 11.37 -9.65
C GLY A 32 -2.89 11.21 -8.15
N LEU A 33 -3.93 11.11 -7.31
CA LEU A 33 -3.80 10.89 -5.87
C LEU A 33 -3.99 9.41 -5.54
N GLY A 34 -3.01 8.82 -4.91
CA GLY A 34 -2.97 7.40 -4.60
C GLY A 34 -3.21 7.07 -3.13
N PHE A 35 -3.87 5.96 -2.89
CA PHE A 35 -4.14 5.40 -1.57
C PHE A 35 -3.55 3.99 -1.50
N VAL A 36 -2.80 3.72 -0.44
CA VAL A 36 -2.25 2.39 -0.14
C VAL A 36 -3.02 1.79 1.02
N CYS A 37 -3.55 0.59 0.83
CA CYS A 37 -4.32 -0.14 1.83
C CYS A 37 -3.51 -1.31 2.38
N GLY A 38 -2.95 -1.15 3.57
CA GLY A 38 -2.29 -2.20 4.34
C GLY A 38 -3.26 -2.92 5.30
N GLY A 39 -2.78 -4.01 5.87
CA GLY A 39 -3.52 -4.80 6.85
C GLY A 39 -3.14 -6.27 6.78
N ILE A 40 -3.44 -7.02 7.82
CA ILE A 40 -3.21 -8.47 7.86
C ILE A 40 -3.98 -9.17 6.73
N SER A 41 -3.61 -10.42 6.45
CA SER A 41 -4.40 -11.27 5.57
C SER A 41 -5.86 -11.29 6.05
N THR A 42 -6.82 -11.27 5.14
CA THR A 42 -8.26 -11.23 5.43
C THR A 42 -8.82 -9.92 6.03
N ALA A 43 -8.01 -8.87 6.19
CA ALA A 43 -8.50 -7.55 6.65
C ALA A 43 -9.53 -6.91 5.70
N GLY A 44 -9.56 -7.34 4.42
CA GLY A 44 -10.50 -6.81 3.43
C GLY A 44 -9.89 -5.82 2.43
N LYS A 45 -8.55 -5.75 2.32
CA LYS A 45 -7.83 -4.90 1.36
C LYS A 45 -8.34 -5.07 -0.07
N SER A 46 -8.27 -6.30 -0.58
CA SER A 46 -8.71 -6.64 -1.94
C SER A 46 -10.21 -6.37 -2.14
N THR A 47 -11.02 -6.64 -1.12
CA THR A 47 -12.46 -6.37 -1.17
C THR A 47 -12.74 -4.87 -1.32
N LEU A 48 -12.01 -4.04 -0.58
CA LEU A 48 -12.11 -2.57 -0.68
C LEU A 48 -11.67 -2.09 -2.06
N CYS A 49 -10.53 -2.57 -2.55
CA CYS A 49 -10.01 -2.23 -3.88
C CYS A 49 -11.01 -2.63 -4.98
N PHE A 50 -11.52 -3.86 -4.94
CA PHE A 50 -12.54 -4.35 -5.87
C PHE A 50 -13.82 -3.51 -5.83
N LYS A 51 -14.27 -3.13 -4.64
CA LYS A 51 -15.46 -2.28 -4.47
C LYS A 51 -15.29 -0.92 -5.14
N LEU A 52 -14.11 -0.34 -5.02
CA LEU A 52 -13.80 1.00 -5.50
C LEU A 52 -13.38 1.06 -6.99
N GLN A 53 -13.14 -0.06 -7.66
CA GLN A 53 -12.56 -0.13 -9.02
C GLN A 53 -13.34 0.61 -10.11
N LYS A 54 -14.62 0.95 -9.89
CA LYS A 54 -15.42 1.75 -10.82
C LYS A 54 -15.23 3.25 -10.66
N ILE A 55 -14.63 3.68 -9.57
CA ILE A 55 -14.45 5.09 -9.18
C ILE A 55 -12.98 5.46 -9.14
N PHE A 56 -12.14 4.52 -8.71
CA PHE A 56 -10.70 4.62 -8.65
C PHE A 56 -10.06 3.61 -9.60
N ASN A 57 -8.91 3.94 -10.15
CA ASN A 57 -8.11 3.03 -10.94
C ASN A 57 -7.25 2.16 -10.02
N PRO A 58 -7.41 0.83 -9.99
CA PRO A 58 -6.52 -0.05 -9.23
C PRO A 58 -5.09 0.04 -9.76
N ILE A 59 -4.10 0.13 -8.86
CA ILE A 59 -2.68 0.06 -9.20
C ILE A 59 -2.22 -1.40 -9.08
N ASN A 60 -2.34 -1.98 -7.89
CA ASN A 60 -2.04 -3.40 -7.63
C ASN A 60 -2.71 -3.85 -6.33
N ASP A 61 -3.13 -5.12 -6.28
CA ASP A 61 -3.85 -5.69 -5.13
C ASP A 61 -3.00 -6.57 -4.21
N ASP A 62 -1.72 -6.74 -4.48
CA ASP A 62 -0.84 -7.59 -3.65
C ASP A 62 0.42 -6.88 -3.20
N ARG A 63 1.20 -6.32 -4.12
CA ARG A 63 2.47 -5.67 -3.81
C ARG A 63 2.63 -4.36 -4.56
N ASN A 64 2.96 -3.33 -3.81
CA ASN A 64 3.20 -2.01 -4.33
C ASN A 64 4.59 -1.52 -3.94
N LEU A 65 5.18 -0.69 -4.78
CA LEU A 65 6.37 0.10 -4.46
C LEU A 65 5.94 1.47 -3.95
N LEU A 66 6.54 1.89 -2.85
CA LEU A 66 6.51 3.28 -2.39
C LEU A 66 7.87 3.88 -2.69
N GLU A 67 7.98 4.58 -3.81
CA GLU A 67 9.23 5.19 -4.27
C GLU A 67 9.39 6.58 -3.65
N PHE A 68 10.58 6.84 -3.09
CA PHE A 68 10.97 8.12 -2.53
C PHE A 68 11.53 9.00 -3.64
N THR A 69 10.90 10.15 -3.90
CA THR A 69 11.33 11.14 -4.90
C THR A 69 11.46 12.52 -4.25
N ASP A 70 12.07 13.46 -4.96
CA ASP A 70 12.20 14.86 -4.48
C ASP A 70 10.83 15.52 -4.29
N ASP A 71 9.83 15.11 -5.07
CA ASP A 71 8.45 15.63 -5.02
C ASP A 71 7.53 14.89 -4.04
N GLY A 72 8.06 13.92 -3.28
CA GLY A 72 7.35 13.10 -2.31
C GLY A 72 7.28 11.63 -2.68
N LEU A 73 6.31 10.91 -2.13
CA LEU A 73 6.15 9.48 -2.32
C LEU A 73 5.26 9.15 -3.51
N ILE A 74 5.76 8.28 -4.39
CA ILE A 74 5.03 7.77 -5.57
C ILE A 74 4.70 6.30 -5.37
N ILE A 75 3.45 5.93 -5.63
CA ILE A 75 2.99 4.54 -5.64
C ILE A 75 3.17 3.99 -7.05
N LYS A 76 3.76 2.79 -7.15
CA LYS A 76 3.88 2.01 -8.39
C LYS A 76 3.49 0.56 -8.13
N SER A 77 3.01 -0.12 -9.15
CA SER A 77 2.82 -1.57 -9.09
C SER A 77 4.18 -2.26 -8.94
N PHE A 78 4.32 -3.14 -7.96
CA PHE A 78 5.46 -4.07 -7.91
C PHE A 78 5.04 -5.38 -8.57
N TRP A 79 5.73 -5.73 -9.63
CA TRP A 79 5.36 -6.84 -10.48
C TRP A 79 6.28 -8.04 -10.31
N ASP A 80 5.69 -9.21 -9.98
CA ASP A 80 6.25 -10.49 -10.31
C ASP A 80 5.20 -11.34 -11.06
N GLN A 81 5.64 -12.28 -11.91
CA GLN A 81 4.72 -13.13 -12.67
C GLN A 81 3.95 -14.13 -11.82
N ASN A 82 4.40 -14.43 -10.61
CA ASN A 82 3.69 -15.32 -9.70
C ASN A 82 2.41 -14.64 -9.20
N THR A 83 2.48 -13.34 -8.93
CA THR A 83 1.33 -12.51 -8.56
C THR A 83 0.31 -12.47 -9.71
N PHE A 84 0.75 -12.37 -10.97
CA PHE A 84 -0.12 -12.35 -12.14
C PHE A 84 -1.00 -13.59 -12.28
N ASN A 85 -0.49 -14.78 -12.00
CA ASN A 85 -1.26 -16.02 -12.11
C ASN A 85 -2.33 -16.18 -11.02
N LEU A 86 -2.13 -15.54 -9.86
CA LEU A 86 -3.09 -15.52 -8.76
C LEU A 86 -4.16 -14.44 -8.93
N THR A 87 -3.83 -13.36 -9.65
CA THR A 87 -4.66 -12.14 -9.76
C THR A 87 -5.48 -12.05 -11.04
N LYS A 88 -5.72 -13.15 -11.78
CA LYS A 88 -6.71 -13.17 -12.90
C LYS A 88 -8.08 -12.55 -12.55
N LYS A 89 -8.29 -12.23 -11.28
CA LYS A 89 -9.51 -11.66 -10.72
C LYS A 89 -9.44 -10.12 -10.54
N TYR A 90 -8.26 -9.51 -10.62
CA TYR A 90 -8.07 -8.08 -10.34
C TYR A 90 -7.40 -7.39 -11.52
N LEU A 91 -7.94 -6.24 -11.89
CA LEU A 91 -7.36 -5.37 -12.90
C LEU A 91 -6.10 -4.73 -12.32
N VAL A 92 -4.93 -5.26 -12.65
CA VAL A 92 -3.65 -4.62 -12.38
C VAL A 92 -3.29 -3.77 -13.58
N ASN A 93 -3.13 -2.48 -13.38
CA ASN A 93 -2.60 -1.59 -14.40
C ASN A 93 -1.18 -1.19 -14.03
N GLN A 94 -0.21 -1.65 -14.84
CA GLN A 94 1.23 -1.45 -14.58
C GLN A 94 1.71 -0.04 -14.87
N ASP A 95 0.99 0.66 -15.73
CA ASP A 95 1.37 1.99 -16.22
C ASP A 95 0.85 3.11 -15.31
N ILE A 96 0.01 2.76 -14.31
CA ILE A 96 -0.52 3.75 -13.38
C ILE A 96 0.49 4.00 -12.25
N THR A 97 0.84 5.26 -12.10
CA THR A 97 1.57 5.78 -10.94
C THR A 97 0.77 6.90 -10.30
N ALA A 98 0.88 7.06 -8.99
CA ALA A 98 0.15 8.11 -8.28
C ALA A 98 0.98 8.66 -7.12
N LYS A 99 0.81 9.94 -6.81
CA LYS A 99 1.37 10.53 -5.59
C LYS A 99 0.66 9.96 -4.37
N LEU A 100 1.40 9.45 -3.40
CA LEU A 100 0.80 8.92 -2.17
C LEU A 100 0.10 10.03 -1.39
N ARG A 101 -1.22 9.89 -1.25
CA ARG A 101 -2.06 10.79 -0.46
C ARG A 101 -2.16 10.33 0.99
N ALA A 102 -2.42 9.05 1.20
CA ALA A 102 -2.52 8.46 2.52
C ALA A 102 -2.23 6.97 2.52
N PHE A 103 -1.76 6.48 3.66
CA PHE A 103 -1.66 5.05 3.95
C PHE A 103 -2.82 4.64 4.87
N LEU A 104 -3.62 3.69 4.41
CA LEU A 104 -4.84 3.24 5.06
C LEU A 104 -4.62 1.84 5.65
N PHE A 105 -4.92 1.63 6.92
CA PHE A 105 -5.00 0.28 7.49
C PHE A 105 -6.46 -0.15 7.50
N VAL A 106 -6.77 -1.23 6.79
CA VAL A 106 -8.14 -1.71 6.63
C VAL A 106 -8.58 -2.48 7.87
N ALA A 107 -9.72 -2.09 8.43
CA ALA A 107 -10.45 -2.81 9.46
C ALA A 107 -11.90 -3.04 9.00
N LYS A 108 -12.47 -4.20 9.38
CA LYS A 108 -13.88 -4.51 9.07
C LYS A 108 -14.78 -3.77 10.04
N GLU A 109 -15.88 -3.20 9.52
CA GLU A 109 -16.96 -2.62 10.29
C GLU A 109 -18.28 -3.31 9.93
N PHE A 110 -19.11 -3.59 10.91
CA PHE A 110 -20.35 -4.36 10.72
C PHE A 110 -21.62 -3.58 11.12
N GLU A 111 -21.49 -2.63 12.03
CA GLU A 111 -22.61 -1.92 12.63
C GLU A 111 -22.74 -0.48 12.14
N LYS A 112 -21.61 0.21 11.97
CA LYS A 112 -21.58 1.61 11.57
C LYS A 112 -21.29 1.74 10.07
N ALA A 113 -21.64 2.87 9.51
CA ALA A 113 -21.17 3.25 8.18
C ALA A 113 -19.64 3.40 8.15
N THR A 114 -19.03 3.20 6.98
CA THR A 114 -17.57 3.37 6.78
C THR A 114 -17.11 4.74 7.29
N TYR A 115 -16.05 4.74 8.09
CA TYR A 115 -15.42 5.96 8.59
C TYR A 115 -13.89 5.84 8.60
N LEU A 116 -13.25 6.99 8.69
CA LEU A 116 -11.80 7.11 8.78
C LEU A 116 -11.42 7.57 10.18
N GLU A 117 -10.45 6.92 10.77
CA GLU A 117 -9.81 7.29 12.03
C GLU A 117 -8.36 7.66 11.75
N LYS A 118 -8.00 8.93 11.97
CA LYS A 118 -6.62 9.39 11.78
C LYS A 118 -5.72 8.81 12.86
N LEU A 119 -4.65 8.14 12.45
CA LEU A 119 -3.64 7.62 13.37
C LEU A 119 -2.58 8.67 13.65
N THR A 120 -2.34 8.94 14.93
CA THR A 120 -1.30 9.85 15.41
C THR A 120 -0.29 9.16 16.33
N ASP A 121 -0.63 7.99 16.87
CA ASP A 121 0.27 7.17 17.68
C ASP A 121 1.34 6.55 16.80
N LYS A 122 2.55 7.10 16.88
CA LYS A 122 3.71 6.62 16.10
C LYS A 122 4.06 5.16 16.37
N ALA A 123 3.97 4.70 17.62
CA ALA A 123 4.29 3.32 17.96
C ALA A 123 3.30 2.34 17.32
N LEU A 124 2.02 2.68 17.31
CA LEU A 124 1.00 1.89 16.64
C LEU A 124 1.20 1.87 15.12
N ILE A 125 1.53 3.03 14.51
CA ILE A 125 1.81 3.11 13.06
C ILE A 125 3.03 2.24 12.73
N TRP A 126 4.12 2.34 13.49
CA TRP A 126 5.30 1.49 13.32
C TRP A 126 4.97 0.00 13.33
N LYS A 127 4.25 -0.43 14.36
CA LYS A 127 3.82 -1.84 14.47
C LYS A 127 3.04 -2.30 13.24
N LYS A 128 2.14 -1.45 12.73
CA LYS A 128 1.35 -1.75 11.54
C LYS A 128 2.20 -1.74 10.26
N LEU A 129 3.14 -0.81 10.12
CA LEU A 129 4.05 -0.75 8.96
C LEU A 129 4.95 -1.98 8.89
N LEU A 130 5.53 -2.43 9.99
CA LEU A 130 6.38 -3.62 10.04
C LEU A 130 5.65 -4.92 9.60
N ILE A 131 4.33 -4.97 9.74
CA ILE A 131 3.52 -6.10 9.25
C ILE A 131 3.32 -6.04 7.74
N ASN A 132 3.33 -4.84 7.16
CA ASN A 132 2.97 -4.63 5.76
C ASN A 132 4.16 -4.38 4.84
N ALA A 133 5.22 -3.72 5.32
CA ALA A 133 6.44 -3.52 4.55
C ALA A 133 7.27 -4.81 4.54
N LEU A 134 7.73 -5.21 3.36
CA LEU A 134 8.56 -6.40 3.23
C LEU A 134 9.96 -6.11 3.81
N PRO A 135 10.40 -6.87 4.82
CA PRO A 135 11.76 -6.70 5.34
C PRO A 135 12.79 -7.21 4.32
N PRO A 136 14.08 -6.83 4.47
CA PRO A 136 15.17 -7.44 3.72
C PRO A 136 15.12 -8.97 3.80
N ALA A 137 15.58 -9.64 2.74
CA ALA A 137 15.63 -11.09 2.70
C ALA A 137 16.56 -11.66 3.81
N GLU A 138 16.35 -12.91 4.15
CA GLU A 138 17.20 -13.61 5.10
C GLU A 138 18.68 -13.58 4.61
N GLY A 139 19.60 -13.24 5.51
CA GLY A 139 21.03 -13.05 5.22
C GLY A 139 21.42 -11.63 4.79
N GLU A 140 20.47 -10.73 4.52
CA GLU A 140 20.73 -9.35 4.08
C GLU A 140 20.72 -8.36 5.27
N ASN A 141 21.37 -8.73 6.37
CA ASN A 141 21.34 -7.96 7.62
C ASN A 141 21.84 -6.51 7.48
N GLN A 142 22.76 -6.26 6.52
CA GLN A 142 23.29 -4.93 6.23
C GLN A 142 22.22 -3.98 5.68
N LEU A 143 21.12 -4.48 5.13
CA LEU A 143 20.04 -3.67 4.55
C LEU A 143 19.00 -3.20 5.57
N PHE A 144 19.01 -3.74 6.80
CA PHE A 144 18.02 -3.33 7.81
C PHE A 144 18.15 -1.86 8.21
N GLY A 145 19.37 -1.30 8.22
CA GLY A 145 19.56 0.14 8.44
C GLY A 145 18.83 0.99 7.41
N HIS A 146 19.00 0.67 6.13
CA HIS A 146 18.32 1.35 5.03
C HIS A 146 16.79 1.14 5.07
N TYR A 147 16.35 -0.09 5.36
CA TYR A 147 14.94 -0.43 5.50
C TYR A 147 14.26 0.42 6.60
N PHE A 148 14.86 0.52 7.79
CA PHE A 148 14.32 1.33 8.87
C PHE A 148 14.37 2.83 8.56
N SER A 149 15.44 3.33 7.91
CA SER A 149 15.53 4.70 7.42
C SER A 149 14.36 5.03 6.48
N MET A 150 14.05 4.14 5.55
CA MET A 150 12.91 4.31 4.63
C MET A 150 11.55 4.28 5.34
N LEU A 151 11.38 3.44 6.37
CA LEU A 151 10.16 3.43 7.18
C LEU A 151 9.99 4.75 7.96
N GLU A 152 11.07 5.32 8.49
CA GLU A 152 11.05 6.63 9.14
C GLU A 152 10.70 7.75 8.16
N LYS A 153 11.25 7.73 6.96
CA LYS A 153 10.88 8.67 5.89
C LYS A 153 9.38 8.55 5.55
N LEU A 154 8.87 7.33 5.36
CA LEU A 154 7.45 7.08 5.13
C LEU A 154 6.58 7.65 6.27
N LEU A 155 6.98 7.39 7.52
CA LEU A 155 6.27 7.86 8.71
C LEU A 155 6.21 9.40 8.79
N SER A 156 7.27 10.08 8.36
CA SER A 156 7.37 11.54 8.41
C SER A 156 6.65 12.25 7.27
N GLN A 157 6.46 11.59 6.12
CA GLN A 157 5.94 12.20 4.89
C GLN A 157 4.49 11.82 4.56
N THR A 158 3.88 10.92 5.36
CA THR A 158 2.57 10.34 5.03
C THR A 158 1.59 10.49 6.17
N GLU A 159 0.35 10.74 5.84
CA GLU A 159 -0.77 10.62 6.77
C GLU A 159 -1.27 9.17 6.84
N PHE A 160 -1.56 8.72 8.05
CA PHE A 160 -2.01 7.36 8.31
C PHE A 160 -3.42 7.36 8.88
N PHE A 161 -4.24 6.43 8.39
CA PHE A 161 -5.61 6.26 8.86
C PHE A 161 -5.94 4.78 9.06
N ILE A 162 -6.90 4.50 9.93
CA ILE A 162 -7.66 3.25 9.87
C ILE A 162 -8.94 3.55 9.08
N ILE A 163 -9.18 2.78 8.03
CA ILE A 163 -10.48 2.75 7.37
C ILE A 163 -11.31 1.61 7.94
N HIS A 164 -12.32 1.95 8.73
CA HIS A 164 -13.32 1.01 9.24
C HIS A 164 -14.36 0.81 8.15
N HIS A 165 -14.17 -0.25 7.34
CA HIS A 165 -14.93 -0.44 6.11
C HIS A 165 -16.14 -1.36 6.32
N ASN A 166 -17.33 -0.81 6.07
CA ASN A 166 -18.59 -1.57 6.03
C ASN A 166 -18.89 -2.02 4.60
N LEU A 167 -19.07 -3.33 4.40
CA LEU A 167 -19.35 -3.90 3.08
C LEU A 167 -20.71 -3.48 2.51
N LYS A 168 -21.64 -3.04 3.35
CA LYS A 168 -22.98 -2.63 2.92
C LYS A 168 -23.00 -1.22 2.32
N ASP A 169 -22.01 -0.39 2.60
CA ASP A 169 -21.95 0.97 2.04
C ASP A 169 -21.73 0.96 0.54
N SER A 170 -22.23 1.96 -0.16
CA SER A 170 -22.00 2.10 -1.59
C SER A 170 -20.54 2.49 -1.88
N PRO A 171 -20.02 2.16 -3.07
CA PRO A 171 -18.68 2.60 -3.49
C PRO A 171 -18.53 4.13 -3.45
N GLU A 172 -19.57 4.87 -3.84
CA GLU A 172 -19.59 6.33 -3.88
C GLU A 172 -19.45 6.92 -2.48
N PHE A 173 -20.16 6.36 -1.48
CA PHE A 173 -20.05 6.78 -0.10
C PHE A 173 -18.64 6.60 0.44
N VAL A 174 -18.02 5.45 0.18
CA VAL A 174 -16.65 5.16 0.61
C VAL A 174 -15.66 6.09 -0.10
N ALA A 175 -15.83 6.30 -1.40
CA ALA A 175 -15.01 7.20 -2.20
C ALA A 175 -15.06 8.64 -1.67
N GLU A 176 -16.24 9.14 -1.35
CA GLU A 176 -16.43 10.48 -0.77
C GLU A 176 -15.63 10.65 0.53
N ARG A 177 -15.57 9.60 1.38
CA ARG A 177 -14.77 9.64 2.62
C ARG A 177 -13.28 9.75 2.34
N LEU A 178 -12.78 8.96 1.37
CA LEU A 178 -11.37 8.97 0.99
C LEU A 178 -10.94 10.30 0.39
N MET A 179 -11.77 10.89 -0.48
CA MET A 179 -11.48 12.18 -1.12
C MET A 179 -11.51 13.37 -0.16
N LYS A 180 -12.02 13.21 1.07
CA LYS A 180 -11.98 14.22 2.13
C LYS A 180 -10.69 14.20 2.96
N ILE A 181 -9.80 13.25 2.74
CA ILE A 181 -8.45 13.28 3.31
C ILE A 181 -7.75 14.50 2.70
N GLY A 182 -7.62 15.56 3.46
CA GLY A 182 -7.21 16.89 3.00
C GLY A 182 -5.80 17.25 3.34
#